data_f27306cb327d6656f1c6bdb58a5b053a
#
_entry.id   f27306cb327d6656f1c6bdb58a5b053a
#
_cell.length_a   1.000
_cell.length_b   1.000
_cell.length_c   1.000
_cell.angle_alpha   90.00
_cell.angle_beta   90.00
_cell.angle_gamma   90.00
#
_symmetry.space_group_name_H-M   'P 1'
#
loop_
_entity.id
_entity.type
_entity.pdbx_description
1 polymer ?
#
loop_
_entity_poly.entity_id
_entity_poly.type
_entity_poly.pdbx_seq_one_letter_code
_entity_poly.pdbx_strand_id
1 'polypeptide(L)'
;NVLYSHDIDNMLKKRCPYKEWMDTGAESMRKIIPDKFPELEFFNETRVKQYEKMFNVSYEEKDQILKPLSNLSQEAIGSMGDDTPFPVLSNEIRSLYDYFRQQFAQVTNPPIDPIRESNVMSLETYLGPDLNIFEEGSKHAHRLTIESPILSYRKFRQLQELKNKKFTYKVLDLNYDADIKLEDAISNLTHKAIEAVKSNKV
;
A
#
# COMPACT_ATOMS: atom_id res chain seq x y z
N ASN A 1 14.43 42.50 9.05
CA ASN A 1 15.51 41.57 9.37
C ASN A 1 15.56 40.51 8.27
N VAL A 2 16.75 40.25 7.75
CA VAL A 2 16.97 39.16 6.79
C VAL A 2 17.20 37.90 7.62
N LEU A 3 16.43 36.84 7.36
CA LEU A 3 16.62 35.52 7.95
C LEU A 3 17.40 34.66 6.95
N TYR A 4 18.43 34.01 7.41
CA TYR A 4 19.14 33.00 6.64
C TYR A 4 18.53 31.60 6.87
N SER A 5 18.79 30.67 5.96
CA SER A 5 18.20 29.31 6.03
C SER A 5 18.45 28.62 7.38
N HIS A 6 19.66 28.78 7.95
CA HIS A 6 19.99 28.19 9.25
C HIS A 6 19.21 28.81 10.42
N ASP A 7 18.83 30.10 10.33
CA ASP A 7 18.02 30.77 11.35
C ASP A 7 16.59 30.22 11.32
N ILE A 8 16.05 30.06 10.10
CA ILE A 8 14.72 29.48 9.89
C ILE A 8 14.69 28.03 10.40
N ASP A 9 15.67 27.22 10.03
CA ASP A 9 15.81 25.85 10.51
C ASP A 9 15.86 25.76 12.05
N ASN A 10 16.64 26.63 12.67
CA ASN A 10 16.75 26.65 14.13
C ASN A 10 15.45 27.10 14.80
N MET A 11 14.76 28.05 14.22
CA MET A 11 13.43 28.48 14.71
C MET A 11 12.41 27.35 14.63
N LEU A 12 12.34 26.66 13.48
CA LEU A 12 11.41 25.56 13.26
C LEU A 12 11.72 24.38 14.19
N LYS A 13 12.99 23.99 14.32
CA LYS A 13 13.41 22.88 15.20
C LYS A 13 13.14 23.13 16.68
N LYS A 14 13.12 24.41 17.10
CA LYS A 14 12.85 24.80 18.49
C LYS A 14 11.36 24.92 18.81
N ARG A 15 10.49 24.91 17.79
CA ARG A 15 9.05 25.08 17.97
C ARG A 15 8.41 23.93 18.76
N CYS A 16 8.81 22.69 18.44
CA CYS A 16 8.35 21.51 19.12
C CYS A 16 9.47 20.46 19.21
N PRO A 17 9.40 19.50 20.13
CA PRO A 17 10.39 18.44 20.26
C PRO A 17 10.20 17.33 19.23
N TYR A 18 10.26 17.67 17.93
CA TYR A 18 9.97 16.76 16.82
C TYR A 18 10.80 15.47 16.84
N LYS A 19 12.08 15.59 17.22
CA LYS A 19 12.97 14.42 17.32
C LYS A 19 12.47 13.43 18.35
N GLU A 20 12.10 13.92 19.53
CA GLU A 20 11.55 13.09 20.61
C GLU A 20 10.24 12.43 20.17
N TRP A 21 9.37 13.15 19.47
CA TRP A 21 8.14 12.60 18.93
C TRP A 21 8.41 11.47 17.93
N MET A 22 9.36 11.64 17.03
CA MET A 22 9.75 10.62 16.07
C MET A 22 10.39 9.41 16.74
N ASP A 23 11.30 9.63 17.68
CA ASP A 23 12.01 8.57 18.39
C ASP A 23 11.05 7.71 19.25
N THR A 24 9.98 8.30 19.77
CA THR A 24 8.99 7.61 20.62
C THR A 24 7.78 7.09 19.85
N GLY A 25 7.35 7.77 18.81
CA GLY A 25 6.11 7.49 18.08
C GLY A 25 6.31 6.61 16.86
N ALA A 26 7.34 6.87 16.07
CA ALA A 26 7.58 6.17 14.81
C ALA A 26 8.27 4.81 15.04
N GLU A 27 7.81 3.81 14.29
CA GLU A 27 8.44 2.50 14.23
C GLU A 27 8.69 2.10 12.77
N SER A 28 9.73 1.32 12.54
CA SER A 28 10.02 0.78 11.22
C SER A 28 9.74 -0.72 11.20
N MET A 29 9.05 -1.18 10.19
CA MET A 29 8.78 -2.60 9.99
C MET A 29 10.07 -3.43 9.88
N ARG A 30 11.16 -2.86 9.38
CA ARG A 30 12.49 -3.51 9.39
C ARG A 30 12.95 -3.92 10.78
N LYS A 31 12.67 -3.11 11.79
CA LYS A 31 13.08 -3.39 13.18
C LYS A 31 12.20 -4.44 13.86
N ILE A 32 10.98 -4.61 13.36
CA ILE A 32 9.99 -5.54 13.93
C ILE A 32 10.12 -6.93 13.31
N ILE A 33 10.68 -7.02 12.11
CA ILE A 33 10.82 -8.26 11.36
C ILE A 33 11.96 -9.10 11.96
N PRO A 34 11.72 -10.33 12.41
CA PRO A 34 12.78 -11.22 12.86
C PRO A 34 13.66 -11.65 11.68
N ASP A 35 14.97 -11.75 11.90
CA ASP A 35 15.96 -12.16 10.89
C ASP A 35 15.75 -13.59 10.38
N LYS A 36 15.09 -14.43 11.18
CA LYS A 36 14.76 -15.80 10.80
C LYS A 36 13.31 -15.90 10.37
N PHE A 37 13.14 -16.28 9.12
CA PHE A 37 11.84 -16.51 8.53
C PHE A 37 11.55 -18.01 8.40
N PRO A 38 10.31 -18.45 8.64
CA PRO A 38 9.91 -19.78 8.25
C PRO A 38 10.12 -19.94 6.74
N GLU A 39 10.55 -21.13 6.34
CA GLU A 39 10.68 -21.46 4.92
C GLU A 39 9.37 -21.19 4.20
N LEU A 40 9.49 -20.56 3.03
CA LEU A 40 8.33 -20.40 2.16
C LEU A 40 7.91 -21.76 1.65
N GLU A 41 6.64 -22.11 1.79
CA GLU A 41 6.10 -23.22 1.01
C GLU A 41 6.25 -22.90 -0.47
N PHE A 42 7.09 -23.65 -1.15
CA PHE A 42 7.17 -23.57 -2.59
C PHE A 42 5.90 -24.19 -3.18
N PHE A 43 5.17 -23.40 -3.94
CA PHE A 43 4.04 -23.91 -4.67
C PHE A 43 4.52 -24.85 -5.77
N ASN A 44 3.92 -26.03 -5.86
CA ASN A 44 4.15 -26.89 -7.00
C ASN A 44 3.54 -26.26 -8.27
N GLU A 45 3.98 -26.70 -9.43
CA GLU A 45 3.56 -26.11 -10.72
C GLU A 45 2.03 -26.15 -10.92
N THR A 46 1.37 -27.21 -10.47
CA THR A 46 -0.08 -27.35 -10.55
C THR A 46 -0.79 -26.27 -9.72
N ARG A 47 -0.30 -26.01 -8.52
CA ARG A 47 -0.86 -25.00 -7.62
C ARG A 47 -0.61 -23.57 -8.15
N VAL A 48 0.55 -23.34 -8.75
CA VAL A 48 0.84 -22.06 -9.42
C VAL A 48 -0.16 -21.80 -10.54
N LYS A 49 -0.41 -22.78 -11.42
CA LYS A 49 -1.39 -22.66 -12.50
C LYS A 49 -2.83 -22.44 -11.98
N GLN A 50 -3.19 -23.07 -10.86
CA GLN A 50 -4.48 -22.84 -10.22
C GLN A 50 -4.60 -21.39 -9.73
N TYR A 51 -3.56 -20.85 -9.12
CA TYR A 51 -3.55 -19.45 -8.65
C TYR A 51 -3.53 -18.47 -9.82
N GLU A 52 -2.73 -18.71 -10.86
CA GLU A 52 -2.74 -17.89 -12.07
C GLU A 52 -4.15 -17.80 -12.65
N LYS A 53 -4.86 -18.92 -12.71
CA LYS A 53 -6.25 -18.93 -13.17
C LYS A 53 -7.20 -18.23 -12.20
N MET A 54 -7.06 -18.48 -10.91
CA MET A 54 -7.92 -17.90 -9.87
C MET A 54 -7.79 -16.37 -9.81
N PHE A 55 -6.58 -15.86 -9.97
CA PHE A 55 -6.29 -14.42 -9.98
C PHE A 55 -6.34 -13.81 -11.38
N ASN A 56 -6.73 -14.57 -12.39
CA ASN A 56 -6.83 -14.13 -13.78
C ASN A 56 -5.53 -13.50 -14.30
N VAL A 57 -4.38 -14.09 -13.91
CA VAL A 57 -3.07 -13.64 -14.36
C VAL A 57 -2.84 -14.10 -15.80
N SER A 58 -2.74 -13.15 -16.72
CA SER A 58 -2.46 -13.43 -18.12
C SER A 58 -0.99 -13.77 -18.38
N TYR A 59 -0.72 -14.37 -19.55
CA TYR A 59 0.65 -14.62 -19.97
C TYR A 59 1.45 -13.32 -20.11
N GLU A 60 0.83 -12.29 -20.64
CA GLU A 60 1.42 -10.96 -20.82
C GLU A 60 1.79 -10.33 -19.49
N GLU A 61 0.91 -10.38 -18.49
CA GLU A 61 1.22 -9.88 -17.16
C GLU A 61 2.40 -10.63 -16.54
N LYS A 62 2.42 -11.95 -16.71
CA LYS A 62 3.51 -12.78 -16.21
C LYS A 62 4.84 -12.45 -16.85
N ASP A 63 4.88 -12.36 -18.19
CA ASP A 63 6.13 -12.18 -18.94
C ASP A 63 6.59 -10.72 -18.97
N GLN A 64 5.68 -9.78 -19.13
CA GLN A 64 6.01 -8.36 -19.34
C GLN A 64 6.03 -7.54 -18.04
N ILE A 65 5.35 -7.96 -16.98
CA ILE A 65 5.26 -7.22 -15.72
C ILE A 65 5.97 -7.97 -14.61
N LEU A 66 5.51 -9.17 -14.26
CA LEU A 66 6.01 -9.89 -13.09
C LEU A 66 7.46 -10.38 -13.27
N LYS A 67 7.81 -10.83 -14.45
CA LYS A 67 9.15 -11.36 -14.74
C LYS A 67 10.24 -10.28 -14.71
N PRO A 68 10.09 -9.11 -15.35
CA PRO A 68 11.03 -8.00 -15.18
C PRO A 68 11.16 -7.56 -13.73
N LEU A 69 10.04 -7.42 -13.01
CA LEU A 69 10.04 -7.05 -11.61
C LEU A 69 10.81 -8.06 -10.75
N SER A 70 10.58 -9.35 -10.97
CA SER A 70 11.22 -10.44 -10.23
C SER A 70 12.70 -10.61 -10.54
N ASN A 71 13.08 -10.57 -11.82
CA ASN A 71 14.43 -10.89 -12.25
C ASN A 71 15.38 -9.70 -12.24
N LEU A 72 14.86 -8.51 -12.53
CA LEU A 72 15.66 -7.31 -12.71
C LEU A 72 15.42 -6.27 -11.61
N SER A 73 14.45 -6.48 -10.73
CA SER A 73 13.99 -5.49 -9.74
C SER A 73 13.65 -4.15 -10.39
N GLN A 74 13.16 -4.20 -11.63
CA GLN A 74 12.77 -3.05 -12.42
C GLN A 74 11.28 -3.06 -12.65
N GLU A 75 10.70 -1.89 -12.66
CA GLU A 75 9.31 -1.73 -13.02
C GLU A 75 9.09 -2.02 -14.50
N ALA A 76 7.98 -2.66 -14.84
CA ALA A 76 7.65 -2.94 -16.22
C ALA A 76 7.42 -1.64 -16.97
N ILE A 77 8.01 -1.54 -18.16
CA ILE A 77 7.81 -0.42 -19.07
C ILE A 77 6.79 -0.87 -20.13
N GLY A 78 5.69 -0.14 -20.21
CA GLY A 78 4.64 -0.42 -21.18
C GLY A 78 3.87 0.83 -21.54
N SER A 79 3.03 0.74 -22.58
CA SER A 79 2.07 1.78 -22.90
C SER A 79 0.95 1.79 -21.86
N MET A 80 0.56 2.99 -21.44
CA MET A 80 -0.62 3.15 -20.57
C MET A 80 -1.88 3.05 -21.41
N GLY A 81 -2.87 2.34 -20.87
CA GLY A 81 -4.18 2.19 -21.45
C GLY A 81 -4.31 0.97 -22.35
N ASP A 82 -5.46 0.37 -22.28
CA ASP A 82 -5.92 -0.74 -23.10
C ASP A 82 -7.32 -0.39 -23.60
N ASP A 83 -7.45 -0.20 -24.90
CA ASP A 83 -8.72 0.12 -25.56
C ASP A 83 -9.52 -1.13 -25.93
N THR A 84 -9.05 -2.31 -25.54
CA THR A 84 -9.76 -3.57 -25.80
C THR A 84 -11.13 -3.53 -25.15
N PRO A 85 -12.23 -3.70 -25.91
CA PRO A 85 -13.57 -3.72 -25.33
C PRO A 85 -13.75 -4.96 -24.42
N PHE A 86 -14.48 -4.78 -23.34
CA PHE A 86 -14.79 -5.91 -22.45
C PHE A 86 -15.72 -6.89 -23.14
N PRO A 87 -15.44 -8.20 -23.07
CA PRO A 87 -16.32 -9.23 -23.58
C PRO A 87 -17.52 -9.42 -22.64
N VAL A 88 -18.50 -8.55 -22.75
CA VAL A 88 -19.70 -8.50 -21.86
C VAL A 88 -20.52 -9.79 -21.82
N LEU A 89 -20.36 -10.64 -22.83
CA LEU A 89 -21.03 -11.96 -22.90
C LEU A 89 -20.11 -13.11 -22.45
N SER A 90 -18.92 -12.81 -21.95
CA SER A 90 -18.00 -13.82 -21.41
C SER A 90 -18.50 -14.36 -20.06
N ASN A 91 -18.33 -15.65 -19.86
CA ASN A 91 -18.52 -16.31 -18.56
C ASN A 91 -17.23 -16.28 -17.70
N GLU A 92 -16.17 -15.65 -18.19
CA GLU A 92 -14.91 -15.51 -17.44
C GLU A 92 -15.09 -14.51 -16.29
N ILE A 93 -14.62 -14.89 -15.11
CA ILE A 93 -14.63 -14.02 -13.94
C ILE A 93 -13.51 -12.99 -14.12
N ARG A 94 -13.86 -11.72 -14.05
CA ARG A 94 -12.91 -10.60 -14.10
C ARG A 94 -12.96 -9.79 -12.82
N SER A 95 -11.83 -9.22 -12.48
CA SER A 95 -11.73 -8.28 -11.36
C SER A 95 -12.58 -7.03 -11.64
N LEU A 96 -13.23 -6.50 -10.60
CA LEU A 96 -13.96 -5.23 -10.71
C LEU A 96 -13.05 -4.10 -11.20
N TYR A 97 -11.78 -4.12 -10.86
CA TYR A 97 -10.79 -3.11 -11.28
C TYR A 97 -10.59 -3.05 -12.80
N ASP A 98 -10.81 -4.14 -13.53
CA ASP A 98 -10.71 -4.19 -14.99
C ASP A 98 -11.77 -3.32 -15.69
N TYR A 99 -12.83 -2.94 -14.98
CA TYR A 99 -13.91 -2.09 -15.51
C TYR A 99 -13.62 -0.59 -15.34
N PHE A 100 -12.59 -0.23 -14.60
CA PHE A 100 -12.20 1.15 -14.41
C PHE A 100 -11.03 1.47 -15.33
N ARG A 101 -11.25 2.43 -16.23
CA ARG A 101 -10.25 2.87 -17.20
C ARG A 101 -9.98 4.35 -17.05
N GLN A 102 -8.73 4.68 -17.19
CA GLN A 102 -8.32 6.06 -17.32
C GLN A 102 -8.73 6.59 -18.69
N GLN A 103 -9.57 7.62 -18.72
CA GLN A 103 -10.05 8.22 -19.98
C GLN A 103 -9.13 9.32 -20.51
N PHE A 104 -8.31 9.88 -19.65
CA PHE A 104 -7.36 10.92 -20.02
C PHE A 104 -5.94 10.45 -19.82
N ALA A 105 -5.05 10.80 -20.76
CA ALA A 105 -3.63 10.60 -20.55
C ALA A 105 -3.17 11.46 -19.37
N GLN A 106 -2.56 10.82 -18.37
CA GLN A 106 -1.89 11.53 -17.28
C GLN A 106 -0.40 11.56 -17.61
N VAL A 107 0.14 12.76 -17.71
CA VAL A 107 1.56 12.96 -17.96
C VAL A 107 2.20 13.67 -16.79
N THR A 108 3.42 13.26 -16.45
CA THR A 108 4.25 13.98 -15.50
C THR A 108 4.97 15.12 -16.22
N ASN A 109 5.10 16.26 -15.56
CA ASN A 109 5.86 17.36 -16.10
C ASN A 109 6.85 17.88 -15.04
N PRO A 110 8.15 17.69 -15.19
CA PRO A 110 8.81 16.99 -16.29
C PRO A 110 8.63 15.46 -16.21
N PRO A 111 8.75 14.75 -17.33
CA PRO A 111 8.69 13.29 -17.35
C PRO A 111 9.86 12.71 -16.54
N ILE A 112 9.57 11.70 -15.74
CA ILE A 112 10.54 11.03 -14.90
C ILE A 112 10.68 9.60 -15.42
N ASP A 113 11.90 9.23 -15.82
CA ASP A 113 12.23 7.86 -16.18
C ASP A 113 12.52 7.01 -14.91
N PRO A 114 12.50 5.66 -14.99
CA PRO A 114 12.73 4.81 -13.83
C PRO A 114 14.07 5.01 -13.12
N ILE A 115 15.11 5.42 -13.83
CA ILE A 115 16.44 5.66 -13.26
C ILE A 115 16.40 6.94 -12.41
N ARG A 116 15.81 7.99 -12.96
CA ARG A 116 15.66 9.25 -12.26
C ARG A 116 14.69 9.14 -11.07
N GLU A 117 13.65 8.34 -11.23
CA GLU A 117 12.66 8.08 -10.19
C GLU A 117 13.31 7.54 -8.91
N SER A 118 14.25 6.61 -9.03
CA SER A 118 14.98 6.06 -7.89
C SER A 118 15.77 7.10 -7.08
N ASN A 119 16.13 8.21 -7.71
CA ASN A 119 16.90 9.29 -7.08
C ASN A 119 16.01 10.40 -6.50
N VAL A 120 14.82 10.62 -7.07
CA VAL A 120 13.99 11.78 -6.73
C VAL A 120 12.68 11.41 -6.02
N MET A 121 12.30 10.16 -6.03
CA MET A 121 11.07 9.64 -5.41
C MET A 121 11.39 8.60 -4.34
N SER A 122 10.53 8.51 -3.35
CA SER A 122 10.56 7.45 -2.34
C SER A 122 9.27 6.66 -2.38
N LEU A 123 9.38 5.34 -2.31
CA LEU A 123 8.25 4.44 -2.11
C LEU A 123 7.96 4.20 -0.63
N GLU A 124 8.71 4.84 0.26
CA GLU A 124 8.49 4.71 1.71
C GLU A 124 7.06 5.14 2.05
N THR A 125 6.34 4.25 2.71
CA THR A 125 4.93 4.42 3.03
C THR A 125 4.73 4.39 4.54
N TYR A 126 3.84 5.22 5.02
CA TYR A 126 3.56 5.36 6.44
C TYR A 126 2.14 4.87 6.73
N LEU A 127 2.04 3.89 7.63
CA LEU A 127 0.76 3.42 8.17
C LEU A 127 0.52 4.07 9.52
N GLY A 128 -0.69 4.52 9.76
CA GLY A 128 -1.09 5.17 11.01
C GLY A 128 -2.19 6.19 10.79
N PRO A 129 -2.61 6.91 11.84
CA PRO A 129 -3.74 7.83 11.76
C PRO A 129 -3.41 9.04 10.89
N ASP A 130 -4.30 9.40 9.98
CA ASP A 130 -4.24 10.68 9.28
C ASP A 130 -4.90 11.75 10.12
N LEU A 131 -4.08 12.66 10.61
CA LEU A 131 -4.50 13.76 11.45
C LEU A 131 -4.54 15.07 10.66
N ASN A 132 -5.15 16.10 11.25
CA ASN A 132 -5.19 17.42 10.64
C ASN A 132 -3.77 17.99 10.50
N ILE A 133 -3.33 18.24 9.26
CA ILE A 133 -1.98 18.75 8.94
C ILE A 133 -1.73 20.17 9.47
N PHE A 134 -2.77 20.90 9.82
CA PHE A 134 -2.65 22.25 10.39
C PHE A 134 -2.50 22.26 11.91
N GLU A 135 -2.58 21.08 12.54
CA GLU A 135 -2.40 20.92 13.98
C GLU A 135 -1.08 20.24 14.28
N GLU A 136 -0.25 20.85 15.12
CA GLU A 136 1.01 20.24 15.56
C GLU A 136 0.78 19.37 16.80
N GLY A 137 1.35 18.16 16.77
CA GLY A 137 1.25 17.27 17.92
C GLY A 137 2.02 15.96 17.77
N SER A 138 2.40 15.37 18.89
CA SER A 138 3.16 14.10 18.93
C SER A 138 2.45 12.93 18.25
N LYS A 139 1.12 12.98 18.15
CA LYS A 139 0.32 11.94 17.51
C LYS A 139 0.62 11.79 16.02
N HIS A 140 1.10 12.84 15.33
CA HIS A 140 1.54 12.76 13.94
C HIS A 140 2.74 11.83 13.74
N ALA A 141 3.57 11.67 14.77
CA ALA A 141 4.71 10.76 14.73
C ALA A 141 4.32 9.29 14.96
N HIS A 142 3.06 9.00 15.30
CA HIS A 142 2.59 7.63 15.51
C HIS A 142 2.39 6.92 14.18
N ARG A 143 3.49 6.48 13.58
CA ARG A 143 3.54 5.89 12.23
C ARG A 143 4.37 4.62 12.22
N LEU A 144 3.86 3.62 11.50
CA LEU A 144 4.62 2.44 11.12
C LEU A 144 5.15 2.65 9.70
N THR A 145 6.47 2.74 9.57
CA THR A 145 7.14 2.93 8.28
C THR A 145 7.37 1.59 7.61
N ILE A 146 6.95 1.47 6.36
CA ILE A 146 7.26 0.38 5.44
C ILE A 146 8.02 0.93 4.24
N GLU A 147 8.96 0.16 3.70
CA GLU A 147 9.86 0.62 2.62
C GLU A 147 9.16 0.83 1.29
N SER A 148 8.06 0.12 1.08
CA SER A 148 7.27 0.16 -0.15
C SER A 148 5.84 -0.26 0.14
N PRO A 149 4.84 0.28 -0.57
CA PRO A 149 3.47 -0.18 -0.48
C PRO A 149 3.29 -1.59 -1.05
N ILE A 150 4.26 -2.07 -1.83
CA ILE A 150 4.27 -3.42 -2.38
C ILE A 150 4.83 -4.37 -1.32
N LEU A 151 3.97 -5.24 -0.82
CA LEU A 151 4.33 -6.20 0.22
C LEU A 151 4.45 -7.61 -0.38
N SER A 152 5.55 -8.28 -0.12
CA SER A 152 5.62 -9.72 -0.33
C SER A 152 4.63 -10.43 0.61
N TYR A 153 4.20 -11.63 0.24
CA TYR A 153 3.34 -12.45 1.10
C TYR A 153 3.87 -12.56 2.55
N ARG A 154 5.18 -12.71 2.69
CA ARG A 154 5.85 -12.77 3.98
C ARG A 154 5.70 -11.48 4.77
N LYS A 155 5.97 -10.33 4.16
CA LYS A 155 5.80 -9.01 4.80
C LYS A 155 4.35 -8.75 5.18
N PHE A 156 3.42 -9.16 4.33
CA PHE A 156 2.00 -9.04 4.63
C PHE A 156 1.58 -9.91 5.83
N ARG A 157 2.05 -11.17 5.89
CA ARG A 157 1.80 -12.03 7.06
C ARG A 157 2.37 -11.45 8.35
N GLN A 158 3.55 -10.88 8.29
CA GLN A 158 4.15 -10.21 9.44
C GLN A 158 3.34 -8.99 9.89
N LEU A 159 2.80 -8.24 8.95
CA LEU A 159 1.89 -7.15 9.26
C LEU A 159 0.60 -7.66 9.95
N GLN A 160 0.05 -8.81 9.50
CA GLN A 160 -1.09 -9.46 10.14
C GLN A 160 -0.77 -10.06 11.52
N GLU A 161 0.47 -10.40 11.78
CA GLU A 161 0.93 -10.99 13.05
C GLU A 161 1.51 -9.94 14.02
N LEU A 162 1.45 -8.68 13.65
CA LEU A 162 1.94 -7.57 14.45
C LEU A 162 1.22 -7.54 15.81
N LYS A 163 1.87 -8.10 16.83
CA LYS A 163 1.40 -8.08 18.23
C LYS A 163 1.93 -6.85 18.98
N ASN A 164 2.10 -5.76 18.26
CA ASN A 164 2.61 -4.55 18.86
C ASN A 164 1.45 -3.80 19.57
N LYS A 165 1.66 -3.43 20.80
CA LYS A 165 0.67 -2.64 21.56
C LYS A 165 0.42 -1.24 20.97
N LYS A 166 1.37 -0.74 20.17
CA LYS A 166 1.26 0.57 19.53
C LYS A 166 0.39 0.55 18.28
N PHE A 167 0.52 -0.53 17.49
CA PHE A 167 -0.19 -0.66 16.22
C PHE A 167 -1.08 -1.89 16.26
N THR A 168 -2.35 -1.69 16.04
CA THR A 168 -3.35 -2.75 15.96
C THR A 168 -4.07 -2.64 14.63
N TYR A 169 -4.57 -3.74 14.11
CA TYR A 169 -5.33 -3.76 12.88
C TYR A 169 -6.69 -4.44 13.06
N LYS A 170 -7.60 -4.14 12.16
CA LYS A 170 -8.89 -4.82 12.05
C LYS A 170 -9.04 -5.38 10.64
N VAL A 171 -9.30 -6.67 10.56
CA VAL A 171 -9.68 -7.29 9.28
C VAL A 171 -11.17 -7.01 9.04
N LEU A 172 -11.47 -6.45 7.88
CA LEU A 172 -12.82 -6.26 7.39
C LEU A 172 -13.09 -7.32 6.34
N ASP A 173 -14.06 -8.20 6.61
CA ASP A 173 -14.49 -9.21 5.65
C ASP A 173 -15.41 -8.56 4.62
N LEU A 174 -15.03 -8.68 3.35
CA LEU A 174 -15.78 -8.13 2.22
C LEU A 174 -16.88 -9.09 1.71
N ASN A 175 -16.91 -10.33 2.22
CA ASN A 175 -17.95 -11.27 1.87
C ASN A 175 -19.27 -10.87 2.51
N TYR A 176 -20.34 -11.04 1.80
CA TYR A 176 -21.71 -10.86 2.28
C TYR A 176 -22.65 -11.88 1.66
N ASP A 177 -23.75 -12.16 2.33
CA ASP A 177 -24.73 -13.14 1.86
C ASP A 177 -25.47 -12.63 0.62
N ALA A 178 -25.76 -13.55 -0.31
CA ALA A 178 -26.43 -13.20 -1.57
C ALA A 178 -27.85 -12.62 -1.38
N ASP A 179 -28.46 -12.88 -0.24
CA ASP A 179 -29.78 -12.37 0.11
C ASP A 179 -29.78 -10.92 0.62
N ILE A 180 -28.58 -10.38 0.91
CA ILE A 180 -28.42 -9.01 1.39
C ILE A 180 -28.17 -8.10 0.18
N LYS A 181 -28.87 -6.96 0.13
CA LYS A 181 -28.60 -5.96 -0.90
C LYS A 181 -27.19 -5.37 -0.76
N LEU A 182 -26.56 -5.06 -1.87
CA LEU A 182 -25.21 -4.51 -1.90
C LEU A 182 -25.09 -3.20 -1.08
N GLU A 183 -26.10 -2.34 -1.14
CA GLU A 183 -26.14 -1.08 -0.40
C GLU A 183 -26.10 -1.31 1.12
N ASP A 184 -26.84 -2.31 1.60
CA ASP A 184 -26.88 -2.66 3.02
C ASP A 184 -25.55 -3.31 3.45
N ALA A 185 -24.97 -4.15 2.60
CA ALA A 185 -23.65 -4.74 2.85
C ALA A 185 -22.56 -3.68 2.95
N ILE A 186 -22.53 -2.71 2.04
CA ILE A 186 -21.59 -1.57 2.06
C ILE A 186 -21.81 -0.73 3.31
N SER A 187 -23.06 -0.41 3.66
CA SER A 187 -23.38 0.36 4.85
C SER A 187 -22.86 -0.32 6.13
N ASN A 188 -23.09 -1.63 6.26
CA ASN A 188 -22.60 -2.43 7.39
C ASN A 188 -21.08 -2.46 7.46
N LEU A 189 -20.40 -2.62 6.32
CA LEU A 189 -18.94 -2.62 6.24
C LEU A 189 -18.36 -1.26 6.64
N THR A 190 -18.97 -0.19 6.16
CA THR A 190 -18.60 1.19 6.50
C THR A 190 -18.74 1.46 7.99
N HIS A 191 -19.84 0.99 8.60
CA HIS A 191 -20.04 1.10 10.05
C HIS A 191 -18.93 0.38 10.83
N LYS A 192 -18.61 -0.86 10.46
CA LYS A 192 -17.52 -1.62 11.08
C LYS A 192 -16.16 -0.93 10.95
N ALA A 193 -15.90 -0.31 9.79
CA ALA A 193 -14.67 0.45 9.57
C ALA A 193 -14.59 1.69 10.48
N ILE A 194 -15.67 2.46 10.57
CA ILE A 194 -15.74 3.65 11.45
C ILE A 194 -15.56 3.26 12.91
N GLU A 195 -16.19 2.20 13.36
CA GLU A 195 -16.02 1.70 14.73
C GLU A 195 -14.58 1.25 15.01
N ALA A 196 -13.94 0.60 14.04
CA ALA A 196 -12.54 0.19 14.18
C ALA A 196 -11.63 1.41 14.35
N VAL A 197 -11.80 2.44 13.54
CA VAL A 197 -11.02 3.68 13.66
C VAL A 197 -11.28 4.38 15.00
N LYS A 198 -12.55 4.51 15.43
CA LYS A 198 -12.91 5.12 16.73
C LYS A 198 -12.33 4.34 17.91
N SER A 199 -12.09 3.04 17.76
CA SER A 199 -11.49 2.20 18.81
C SER A 199 -9.95 2.12 18.72
N ASN A 200 -9.31 3.01 17.96
CA ASN A 200 -7.86 3.02 17.68
C ASN A 200 -7.33 1.72 17.08
N LYS A 201 -8.15 1.03 16.30
CA LYS A 201 -7.74 -0.11 15.50
C LYS A 201 -7.59 0.38 14.05
N VAL A 202 -6.36 0.51 13.63
CA VAL A 202 -6.04 0.92 12.24
C VAL A 202 -5.83 -0.32 11.39
#